data_2510ba24577c4c6ca45d627dd08d6fcc
#
_entry.id   2510ba24577c4c6ca45d627dd08d6fcc
#
_cell.length_a   1.000
_cell.length_b   1.000
_cell.length_c   1.000
_cell.angle_alpha   90.00
_cell.angle_beta   90.00
_cell.angle_gamma   90.00
#
_symmetry.space_group_name_H-M   'P 1'
#
loop_
_entity.id
_entity.type
_entity.pdbx_description
1 polymer ?
#
loop_
_entity_poly.entity_id
_entity_poly.type
_entity_poly.pdbx_seq_one_letter_code
_entity_poly.pdbx_strand_id
1 'polypeptide(L)'
;MSVAQGSLDAWIPRCLLEPQSGEAIPAAGSDGLSAVRLQWNNGRLAAPVPLLHSSAPLPLVLPRLADPHVHLDKAFTWAEHPNPAGTYGGAMAANLVEHTSRTRDLVLKRGERALQLACSQGLRALRSHIDSLGPGAEGSWQALLELRERWRDRIELQLVALVPIEHWSTSAGQALAREVAAAGGLLGGVLVPPFRGFRVKEALRAQLRLAQDIGCGIDLHIDESDAQPAAGLKQLLAVVEKEGASVPITCSHLSSLGLAPRRARQRLCERMARLHIKVVALPLTNAWLLGRQPGETPVTRPLAPIRGLQRAGVCVAVGADNVADPWFPAGNFDPLALIASSLPLAQLAPWQRLGLMPFTTAAAALMDLDWDGVVAEGAPADLIVLDVSSWSEALMCPPGRRILISGRWWSSTTR
;
A
#
# COMPACT_ATOMS: atom_id res chain seq x y z
N MET A 1 6.48 -28.42 21.49
CA MET A 1 5.93 -27.23 20.79
C MET A 1 4.42 -27.39 20.76
N SER A 2 3.64 -26.46 21.33
CA SER A 2 2.18 -26.56 21.25
C SER A 2 1.77 -26.45 19.77
N VAL A 3 0.93 -27.39 19.34
CA VAL A 3 0.38 -27.39 17.98
C VAL A 3 -0.44 -26.11 17.81
N ALA A 4 -0.19 -25.35 16.74
CA ALA A 4 -0.94 -24.12 16.43
C ALA A 4 -2.33 -24.51 15.90
N GLN A 5 -3.28 -24.81 16.81
CA GLN A 5 -4.64 -25.19 16.47
C GLN A 5 -5.65 -24.37 17.25
N GLY A 6 -6.82 -24.18 16.66
CA GLY A 6 -7.91 -23.47 17.30
C GLY A 6 -9.16 -23.37 16.44
N SER A 7 -10.19 -22.74 17.01
CA SER A 7 -11.43 -22.43 16.30
C SER A 7 -11.99 -21.10 16.77
N LEU A 8 -12.76 -20.43 15.91
CA LEU A 8 -13.40 -19.14 16.16
C LEU A 8 -14.65 -19.01 15.31
N ASP A 9 -15.77 -18.68 15.92
CA ASP A 9 -16.97 -18.25 15.22
C ASP A 9 -16.91 -16.74 14.97
N ALA A 10 -17.15 -16.29 13.73
CA ALA A 10 -16.85 -14.92 13.31
C ALA A 10 -17.76 -14.40 12.21
N TRP A 11 -17.90 -13.07 12.14
CA TRP A 11 -18.33 -12.35 10.95
C TRP A 11 -17.14 -12.11 10.02
N ILE A 12 -17.25 -12.53 8.77
CA ILE A 12 -16.23 -12.31 7.75
C ILE A 12 -16.85 -11.64 6.52
N PRO A 13 -16.18 -10.66 5.89
CA PRO A 13 -16.64 -10.12 4.61
C PRO A 13 -16.79 -11.24 3.58
N ARG A 14 -18.01 -11.43 3.08
CA ARG A 14 -18.32 -12.52 2.15
C ARG A 14 -17.42 -12.53 0.91
N CYS A 15 -17.03 -11.34 0.44
CA CYS A 15 -16.15 -11.22 -0.73
C CYS A 15 -14.72 -11.76 -0.49
N LEU A 16 -14.36 -12.10 0.75
CA LEU A 16 -13.09 -12.71 1.14
C LEU A 16 -13.23 -14.19 1.52
N LEU A 17 -14.41 -14.79 1.34
CA LEU A 17 -14.64 -16.21 1.58
C LEU A 17 -14.67 -16.97 0.26
N GLU A 18 -13.90 -18.04 0.17
CA GLU A 18 -13.98 -19.02 -0.90
C GLU A 18 -14.74 -20.26 -0.40
N PRO A 19 -15.88 -20.64 -1.01
CA PRO A 19 -16.61 -21.83 -0.63
C PRO A 19 -15.89 -23.10 -1.09
N GLN A 20 -16.06 -24.19 -0.33
CA GLN A 20 -15.76 -25.51 -0.88
C GLN A 20 -16.65 -25.77 -2.10
N SER A 21 -16.13 -26.52 -3.06
CA SER A 21 -16.91 -26.90 -4.24
C SER A 21 -18.19 -27.63 -3.85
N GLY A 22 -19.34 -27.00 -4.11
CA GLY A 22 -20.66 -27.55 -3.82
C GLY A 22 -21.37 -26.99 -2.57
N GLU A 23 -20.71 -26.23 -1.71
CA GLU A 23 -21.36 -25.58 -0.57
C GLU A 23 -21.68 -24.10 -0.85
N ALA A 24 -22.92 -23.71 -0.55
CA ALA A 24 -23.32 -22.32 -0.64
C ALA A 24 -22.89 -21.56 0.62
N ILE A 25 -22.03 -20.55 0.50
CA ILE A 25 -21.82 -19.58 1.58
C ILE A 25 -23.15 -18.85 1.80
N PRO A 26 -23.66 -18.75 3.07
CA PRO A 26 -24.89 -18.04 3.37
C PRO A 26 -24.89 -16.65 2.78
N ALA A 27 -26.07 -16.18 2.36
CA ALA A 27 -26.21 -14.82 1.87
C ALA A 27 -25.69 -13.84 2.93
N ALA A 28 -24.82 -12.93 2.51
CA ALA A 28 -24.35 -11.86 3.39
C ALA A 28 -25.53 -10.98 3.79
N GLY A 29 -25.50 -10.45 5.03
CA GLY A 29 -26.39 -9.36 5.44
C GLY A 29 -26.17 -8.11 4.57
N SER A 30 -26.94 -7.04 4.84
CA SER A 30 -26.79 -5.75 4.13
C SER A 30 -25.40 -5.12 4.29
N ASP A 31 -24.67 -5.51 5.32
CA ASP A 31 -23.30 -5.12 5.65
C ASP A 31 -22.22 -5.97 4.94
N GLY A 32 -22.61 -6.93 4.10
CA GLY A 32 -21.71 -7.79 3.34
C GLY A 32 -20.97 -8.83 4.17
N LEU A 33 -21.39 -9.09 5.42
CA LEU A 33 -20.77 -10.05 6.33
C LEU A 33 -21.48 -11.40 6.30
N SER A 34 -20.73 -12.49 6.41
CA SER A 34 -21.25 -13.86 6.58
C SER A 34 -20.74 -14.46 7.88
N ALA A 35 -21.62 -15.13 8.62
CA ALA A 35 -21.28 -15.84 9.83
C ALA A 35 -20.64 -17.20 9.48
N VAL A 36 -19.44 -17.46 9.96
CA VAL A 36 -18.72 -18.71 9.73
C VAL A 36 -17.97 -19.16 10.97
N ARG A 37 -17.76 -20.47 11.07
CA ARG A 37 -16.76 -21.05 11.96
C ARG A 37 -15.46 -21.22 11.21
N LEU A 38 -14.41 -20.61 11.73
CA LEU A 38 -13.04 -20.82 11.32
C LEU A 38 -12.40 -21.87 12.21
N GLN A 39 -11.66 -22.78 11.60
CA GLN A 39 -10.82 -23.76 12.31
C GLN A 39 -9.43 -23.73 11.68
N TRP A 40 -8.40 -23.92 12.49
CA TRP A 40 -7.04 -24.01 11.97
C TRP A 40 -6.23 -25.08 12.69
N ASN A 41 -5.30 -25.66 11.96
CA ASN A 41 -4.35 -26.61 12.46
C ASN A 41 -3.00 -26.42 11.74
N ASN A 42 -1.90 -26.48 12.48
CA ASN A 42 -0.55 -26.27 11.94
C ASN A 42 -0.40 -24.97 11.13
N GLY A 43 -1.06 -23.89 11.57
CA GLY A 43 -0.99 -22.58 10.93
C GLY A 43 -1.78 -22.42 9.64
N ARG A 44 -2.62 -23.43 9.28
CA ARG A 44 -3.47 -23.39 8.09
C ARG A 44 -4.94 -23.48 8.45
N LEU A 45 -5.77 -22.73 7.72
CA LEU A 45 -7.23 -22.77 7.88
C LEU A 45 -7.80 -24.05 7.27
N ALA A 46 -8.78 -24.64 7.95
CA ALA A 46 -9.72 -25.55 7.33
C ALA A 46 -10.76 -24.74 6.52
N ALA A 47 -11.55 -25.44 5.71
CA ALA A 47 -12.67 -24.81 5.00
C ALA A 47 -13.59 -24.08 5.98
N PRO A 48 -13.97 -22.81 5.70
CA PRO A 48 -14.91 -22.06 6.53
C PRO A 48 -16.29 -22.75 6.56
N VAL A 49 -16.81 -23.02 7.75
CA VAL A 49 -18.11 -23.68 7.91
C VAL A 49 -19.19 -22.63 8.16
N PRO A 50 -20.24 -22.54 7.33
CA PRO A 50 -21.35 -21.61 7.52
C PRO A 50 -22.06 -21.80 8.88
N LEU A 51 -22.39 -20.69 9.55
CA LEU A 51 -23.20 -20.70 10.77
C LEU A 51 -24.61 -20.20 10.45
N LEU A 52 -25.63 -21.05 10.69
CA LEU A 52 -27.02 -20.68 10.46
C LEU A 52 -27.57 -19.81 11.59
N HIS A 53 -27.10 -20.00 12.83
CA HIS A 53 -27.49 -19.23 14.00
C HIS A 53 -26.30 -19.03 14.95
N SER A 54 -26.24 -17.87 15.57
CA SER A 54 -25.34 -17.60 16.70
C SER A 54 -26.16 -16.99 17.85
N SER A 55 -25.97 -17.52 19.05
CA SER A 55 -26.60 -16.99 20.26
C SER A 55 -25.76 -15.89 20.94
N ALA A 56 -24.53 -15.69 20.50
CA ALA A 56 -23.62 -14.68 21.04
C ALA A 56 -23.18 -13.70 19.94
N PRO A 57 -22.80 -12.46 20.30
CA PRO A 57 -22.14 -11.54 19.38
C PRO A 57 -20.87 -12.18 18.81
N LEU A 58 -20.74 -12.18 17.47
CA LEU A 58 -19.56 -12.69 16.79
C LEU A 58 -18.59 -11.53 16.52
N PRO A 59 -17.27 -11.73 16.71
CA PRO A 59 -16.27 -10.73 16.32
C PRO A 59 -16.21 -10.57 14.80
N LEU A 60 -15.95 -9.35 14.33
CA LEU A 60 -15.58 -9.11 12.94
C LEU A 60 -14.13 -9.55 12.73
N VAL A 61 -13.91 -10.40 11.74
CA VAL A 61 -12.59 -10.96 11.42
C VAL A 61 -12.22 -10.64 9.98
N LEU A 62 -10.97 -10.21 9.81
CA LEU A 62 -10.34 -9.97 8.52
C LEU A 62 -9.07 -10.82 8.40
N PRO A 63 -8.66 -11.22 7.19
CA PRO A 63 -7.28 -11.65 6.98
C PRO A 63 -6.33 -10.51 7.34
N ARG A 64 -5.09 -10.81 7.71
CA ARG A 64 -4.07 -9.77 7.85
C ARG A 64 -3.84 -9.10 6.49
N LEU A 65 -3.73 -7.78 6.51
CA LEU A 65 -3.75 -6.94 5.32
C LEU A 65 -2.32 -6.61 4.82
N ALA A 66 -2.24 -6.05 3.62
CA ALA A 66 -0.99 -5.59 3.03
C ALA A 66 -1.09 -4.09 2.72
N ASP A 67 -0.01 -3.35 2.97
CA ASP A 67 0.10 -1.95 2.57
C ASP A 67 1.16 -1.81 1.46
N PRO A 68 0.75 -1.54 0.22
CA PRO A 68 1.63 -1.55 -0.93
C PRO A 68 2.47 -0.28 -1.08
N HIS A 69 2.36 0.71 -0.18
CA HIS A 69 3.13 1.95 -0.29
C HIS A 69 3.27 2.67 1.04
N VAL A 70 4.48 2.63 1.60
CA VAL A 70 4.88 3.34 2.82
C VAL A 70 6.31 3.88 2.69
N HIS A 71 6.74 4.72 3.65
CA HIS A 71 8.08 5.28 3.76
C HIS A 71 8.65 5.04 5.16
N LEU A 72 9.28 3.88 5.38
CA LEU A 72 9.83 3.52 6.70
C LEU A 72 11.10 4.29 7.06
N ASP A 73 11.87 4.70 6.05
CA ASP A 73 13.13 5.42 6.20
C ASP A 73 12.98 6.82 6.82
N LYS A 74 11.81 7.44 6.71
CA LYS A 74 11.51 8.78 7.23
C LYS A 74 10.33 8.83 8.21
N ALA A 75 9.71 7.69 8.52
CA ALA A 75 8.58 7.65 9.45
C ALA A 75 8.93 8.25 10.83
N PHE A 76 7.96 8.95 11.45
CA PHE A 76 8.05 9.58 12.78
C PHE A 76 9.05 10.75 12.89
N THR A 77 9.38 11.42 11.81
CA THR A 77 10.30 12.57 11.79
C THR A 77 9.59 13.92 11.87
N TRP A 78 8.26 13.96 11.90
CA TRP A 78 7.49 15.21 11.95
C TRP A 78 7.87 16.13 13.09
N ALA A 79 8.11 15.61 14.30
CA ALA A 79 8.42 16.43 15.46
C ALA A 79 9.73 17.23 15.31
N GLU A 80 10.69 16.68 14.59
CA GLU A 80 12.01 17.26 14.37
C GLU A 80 12.07 18.06 13.05
N HIS A 81 11.29 17.65 12.06
CA HIS A 81 11.27 18.21 10.70
C HIS A 81 9.82 18.48 10.23
N PRO A 82 9.08 19.39 10.90
CA PRO A 82 7.68 19.63 10.56
C PRO A 82 7.50 20.38 9.24
N ASN A 83 6.37 20.15 8.60
CA ASN A 83 5.86 20.95 7.46
C ASN A 83 4.50 21.56 7.82
N PRO A 84 4.43 22.57 8.68
CA PRO A 84 3.15 23.14 9.13
C PRO A 84 2.35 23.81 8.01
N ALA A 85 3.01 24.23 6.94
CA ALA A 85 2.33 24.76 5.75
C ALA A 85 1.54 23.68 4.99
N GLY A 86 1.90 22.39 5.16
CA GLY A 86 1.27 21.27 4.49
C GLY A 86 1.35 21.35 2.97
N THR A 87 2.39 21.95 2.41
CA THR A 87 2.62 22.05 0.97
C THR A 87 3.63 21.03 0.50
N TYR A 88 3.52 20.59 -0.75
CA TYR A 88 4.49 19.68 -1.38
C TYR A 88 5.93 20.25 -1.32
N GLY A 89 6.11 21.53 -1.64
CA GLY A 89 7.41 22.19 -1.56
C GLY A 89 7.97 22.26 -0.14
N GLY A 90 7.11 22.48 0.87
CA GLY A 90 7.49 22.46 2.28
C GLY A 90 7.91 21.05 2.75
N ALA A 91 7.17 20.04 2.33
CA ALA A 91 7.51 18.65 2.62
C ALA A 91 8.88 18.27 2.02
N MET A 92 9.12 18.61 0.75
CA MET A 92 10.40 18.37 0.09
C MET A 92 11.55 19.08 0.80
N ALA A 93 11.39 20.35 1.17
CA ALA A 93 12.43 21.12 1.87
C ALA A 93 12.76 20.50 3.24
N ALA A 94 11.75 20.14 4.04
CA ALA A 94 11.95 19.51 5.34
C ALA A 94 12.58 18.10 5.21
N ASN A 95 12.15 17.31 4.24
CA ASN A 95 12.72 15.98 3.96
C ASN A 95 14.19 16.06 3.54
N LEU A 96 14.58 17.05 2.73
CA LEU A 96 15.97 17.24 2.34
C LEU A 96 16.86 17.60 3.53
N VAL A 97 16.36 18.41 4.48
CA VAL A 97 17.08 18.71 5.73
C VAL A 97 17.21 17.45 6.59
N GLU A 98 16.13 16.70 6.80
CA GLU A 98 16.14 15.44 7.55
C GLU A 98 17.13 14.45 6.95
N HIS A 99 17.17 14.32 5.62
CA HIS A 99 18.02 13.39 4.91
C HIS A 99 19.52 13.63 5.16
N THR A 100 19.94 14.87 5.44
CA THR A 100 21.35 15.19 5.77
C THR A 100 21.80 14.63 7.13
N SER A 101 20.87 14.43 8.06
CA SER A 101 21.14 13.90 9.40
C SER A 101 20.75 12.42 9.56
N ARG A 102 20.18 11.82 8.53
CA ARG A 102 19.68 10.45 8.52
C ARG A 102 20.81 9.45 8.59
N THR A 103 20.87 8.68 9.68
CA THR A 103 21.85 7.61 9.89
C THR A 103 21.17 6.24 9.87
N ARG A 104 21.97 5.17 9.64
CA ARG A 104 21.50 3.79 9.74
C ARG A 104 20.76 3.50 11.06
N ASP A 105 21.33 3.93 12.18
CA ASP A 105 20.76 3.63 13.50
C ASP A 105 19.44 4.36 13.76
N LEU A 106 19.29 5.59 13.26
CA LEU A 106 18.01 6.32 13.30
C LEU A 106 16.95 5.61 12.46
N VAL A 107 17.29 5.18 11.24
CA VAL A 107 16.38 4.43 10.38
C VAL A 107 16.04 3.08 10.98
N LEU A 108 17.01 2.36 11.55
CA LEU A 108 16.78 1.09 12.21
C LEU A 108 15.78 1.25 13.37
N LYS A 109 15.96 2.26 14.23
CA LYS A 109 15.08 2.53 15.37
C LYS A 109 13.65 2.86 14.95
N ARG A 110 13.46 3.76 13.98
CA ARG A 110 12.11 4.16 13.53
C ARG A 110 11.44 3.10 12.67
N GLY A 111 12.20 2.38 11.84
CA GLY A 111 11.70 1.26 11.07
C GLY A 111 11.26 0.09 11.94
N GLU A 112 12.03 -0.26 12.99
CA GLU A 112 11.62 -1.25 14.00
C GLU A 112 10.29 -0.87 14.66
N ARG A 113 10.17 0.41 15.12
CA ARG A 113 8.94 0.94 15.70
C ARG A 113 7.76 0.84 14.70
N ALA A 114 8.00 1.18 13.43
CA ALA A 114 6.98 1.12 12.38
C ALA A 114 6.50 -0.32 12.14
N LEU A 115 7.42 -1.28 12.04
CA LEU A 115 7.09 -2.69 11.84
C LEU A 115 6.37 -3.31 13.04
N GLN A 116 6.76 -2.95 14.27
CA GLN A 116 6.04 -3.35 15.48
C GLN A 116 4.61 -2.83 15.46
N LEU A 117 4.43 -1.56 15.13
CA LEU A 117 3.11 -0.94 15.04
C LEU A 117 2.27 -1.58 13.92
N ALA A 118 2.83 -1.71 12.72
CA ALA A 118 2.17 -2.34 11.58
C ALA A 118 1.71 -3.77 11.89
N CYS A 119 2.57 -4.58 12.52
CA CYS A 119 2.24 -5.93 12.93
C CYS A 119 1.10 -5.94 13.96
N SER A 120 1.14 -5.04 14.96
CA SER A 120 0.09 -4.92 15.99
C SER A 120 -1.24 -4.46 15.42
N GLN A 121 -1.22 -3.73 14.30
CA GLN A 121 -2.41 -3.29 13.57
C GLN A 121 -2.91 -4.34 12.57
N GLY A 122 -2.18 -5.45 12.36
CA GLY A 122 -2.60 -6.54 11.50
C GLY A 122 -2.07 -6.50 10.08
N LEU A 123 -1.05 -5.70 9.78
CA LEU A 123 -0.36 -5.76 8.50
C LEU A 123 0.58 -6.98 8.45
N ARG A 124 0.57 -7.71 7.33
CA ARG A 124 1.44 -8.85 7.04
C ARG A 124 2.49 -8.56 5.98
N ALA A 125 2.28 -7.52 5.20
CA ALA A 125 3.20 -7.10 4.16
C ALA A 125 3.21 -5.58 4.01
N LEU A 126 4.40 -5.02 3.76
CA LEU A 126 4.63 -3.61 3.49
C LEU A 126 5.55 -3.46 2.29
N ARG A 127 5.28 -2.48 1.40
CA ARG A 127 6.23 -2.04 0.38
C ARG A 127 6.73 -0.65 0.74
N SER A 128 8.02 -0.55 1.14
CA SER A 128 8.64 0.71 1.54
C SER A 128 9.45 1.34 0.42
N HIS A 129 9.14 2.59 0.10
CA HIS A 129 9.93 3.42 -0.79
C HIS A 129 11.04 4.11 0.01
N ILE A 130 12.28 3.99 -0.44
CA ILE A 130 13.50 4.44 0.23
C ILE A 130 14.12 5.58 -0.56
N ASP A 131 14.32 6.74 0.05
CA ASP A 131 15.09 7.82 -0.56
C ASP A 131 16.52 7.32 -0.84
N SER A 132 16.82 7.04 -2.11
CA SER A 132 18.01 6.29 -2.53
C SER A 132 19.08 7.16 -3.19
N LEU A 133 19.00 8.49 -2.98
CA LEU A 133 19.97 9.45 -3.48
C LEU A 133 20.29 10.46 -2.38
N GLY A 134 21.59 10.68 -2.12
CA GLY A 134 22.06 11.61 -1.10
C GLY A 134 22.65 10.93 0.14
N PRO A 135 23.02 11.69 1.18
CA PRO A 135 23.89 11.18 2.27
C PRO A 135 23.23 10.11 3.15
N GLY A 136 21.91 10.13 3.31
CA GLY A 136 21.18 9.14 4.13
C GLY A 136 20.81 7.84 3.40
N ALA A 137 21.08 7.72 2.09
CA ALA A 137 20.61 6.64 1.26
C ALA A 137 21.18 5.27 1.67
N GLU A 138 22.50 5.17 1.77
CA GLU A 138 23.20 3.93 2.13
C GLU A 138 22.74 3.41 3.51
N GLY A 139 22.72 4.29 4.51
CA GLY A 139 22.25 3.93 5.86
C GLY A 139 20.79 3.46 5.90
N SER A 140 19.93 4.07 5.07
CA SER A 140 18.52 3.65 4.94
C SER A 140 18.40 2.24 4.35
N TRP A 141 19.13 1.93 3.30
CA TRP A 141 19.15 0.60 2.69
C TRP A 141 19.68 -0.46 3.67
N GLN A 142 20.82 -0.21 4.31
CA GLN A 142 21.40 -1.13 5.30
C GLN A 142 20.41 -1.44 6.42
N ALA A 143 19.76 -0.42 7.00
CA ALA A 143 18.79 -0.58 8.07
C ALA A 143 17.56 -1.39 7.62
N LEU A 144 16.98 -1.07 6.46
CA LEU A 144 15.74 -1.73 6.01
C LEU A 144 15.99 -3.13 5.49
N LEU A 145 17.15 -3.44 4.94
CA LEU A 145 17.56 -4.83 4.63
C LEU A 145 17.70 -5.68 5.89
N GLU A 146 18.33 -5.14 6.95
CA GLU A 146 18.40 -5.82 8.23
C GLU A 146 17.03 -6.04 8.85
N LEU A 147 16.16 -5.02 8.82
CA LEU A 147 14.79 -5.15 9.33
C LEU A 147 13.97 -6.16 8.53
N ARG A 148 14.12 -6.22 7.22
CA ARG A 148 13.46 -7.21 6.36
C ARG A 148 13.79 -8.63 6.80
N GLU A 149 15.06 -8.93 7.05
CA GLU A 149 15.49 -10.25 7.53
C GLU A 149 14.98 -10.54 8.95
N ARG A 150 15.06 -9.56 9.86
CA ARG A 150 14.60 -9.68 11.25
C ARG A 150 13.10 -9.94 11.37
N TRP A 151 12.29 -9.38 10.44
CA TRP A 151 10.83 -9.44 10.49
C TRP A 151 10.21 -10.46 9.53
N ARG A 152 10.99 -11.17 8.73
CA ARG A 152 10.53 -12.06 7.64
C ARG A 152 9.44 -13.07 8.04
N ASP A 153 9.46 -13.57 9.28
CA ASP A 153 8.46 -14.53 9.78
C ASP A 153 7.14 -13.87 10.20
N ARG A 154 7.05 -12.54 10.17
CA ARG A 154 5.91 -11.77 10.66
C ARG A 154 5.37 -10.76 9.66
N ILE A 155 6.26 -10.11 8.93
CA ILE A 155 5.93 -9.12 7.91
C ILE A 155 6.85 -9.33 6.71
N GLU A 156 6.26 -9.48 5.54
CA GLU A 156 6.99 -9.39 4.27
C GLU A 156 7.29 -7.93 3.96
N LEU A 157 8.56 -7.58 3.85
CA LEU A 157 8.99 -6.21 3.55
C LEU A 157 9.60 -6.13 2.15
N GLN A 158 8.89 -5.50 1.22
CA GLN A 158 9.38 -5.17 -0.11
C GLN A 158 10.00 -3.77 -0.12
N LEU A 159 11.09 -3.58 -0.86
CA LEU A 159 11.87 -2.34 -0.89
C LEU A 159 11.92 -1.77 -2.29
N VAL A 160 11.74 -0.44 -2.41
CA VAL A 160 11.74 0.29 -3.67
C VAL A 160 12.76 1.42 -3.58
N ALA A 161 13.68 1.51 -4.54
CA ALA A 161 14.63 2.60 -4.63
C ALA A 161 13.98 3.85 -5.20
N LEU A 162 13.78 4.89 -4.39
CA LEU A 162 13.17 6.15 -4.82
C LEU A 162 14.24 7.17 -5.18
N VAL A 163 14.28 7.57 -6.46
CA VAL A 163 15.20 8.59 -7.02
C VAL A 163 14.45 9.44 -8.06
N PRO A 164 14.94 10.62 -8.45
CA PRO A 164 14.49 11.26 -9.70
C PRO A 164 14.66 10.31 -10.88
N ILE A 165 13.68 10.20 -11.78
CA ILE A 165 13.71 9.21 -12.88
C ILE A 165 14.95 9.36 -13.77
N GLU A 166 15.50 10.58 -13.90
CA GLU A 166 16.69 10.88 -14.68
C GLU A 166 17.94 10.15 -14.16
N HIS A 167 17.96 9.82 -12.89
CA HIS A 167 19.08 9.11 -12.25
C HIS A 167 19.36 7.77 -12.91
N TRP A 168 18.34 7.05 -13.34
CA TRP A 168 18.49 5.74 -14.00
C TRP A 168 19.23 5.79 -15.34
N SER A 169 19.37 6.98 -15.94
CA SER A 169 20.17 7.19 -17.16
C SER A 169 21.66 7.36 -16.89
N THR A 170 22.08 7.49 -15.64
CA THR A 170 23.48 7.70 -15.24
C THR A 170 24.19 6.40 -14.92
N SER A 171 25.54 6.40 -14.95
CA SER A 171 26.33 5.23 -14.52
C SER A 171 26.11 4.88 -13.05
N ALA A 172 25.95 5.89 -12.18
CA ALA A 172 25.63 5.69 -10.77
C ALA A 172 24.23 5.04 -10.59
N GLY A 173 23.23 5.51 -11.36
CA GLY A 173 21.89 4.90 -11.34
C GLY A 173 21.89 3.46 -11.83
N GLN A 174 22.67 3.13 -12.85
CA GLN A 174 22.83 1.75 -13.32
C GLN A 174 23.51 0.85 -12.29
N ALA A 175 24.48 1.36 -11.53
CA ALA A 175 25.09 0.63 -10.40
C ALA A 175 24.05 0.37 -9.30
N LEU A 176 23.35 1.41 -8.86
CA LEU A 176 22.26 1.31 -7.88
C LEU A 176 21.20 0.31 -8.32
N ALA A 177 20.81 0.30 -9.60
CA ALA A 177 19.80 -0.63 -10.10
C ALA A 177 20.20 -2.10 -9.93
N ARG A 178 21.48 -2.43 -10.17
CA ARG A 178 22.02 -3.78 -9.96
C ARG A 178 22.02 -4.17 -8.48
N GLU A 179 22.37 -3.24 -7.58
CA GLU A 179 22.31 -3.45 -6.13
C GLU A 179 20.88 -3.69 -5.66
N VAL A 180 19.93 -2.89 -6.14
CA VAL A 180 18.49 -3.02 -5.84
C VAL A 180 17.96 -4.37 -6.33
N ALA A 181 18.27 -4.77 -7.55
CA ALA A 181 17.86 -6.06 -8.11
C ALA A 181 18.47 -7.24 -7.33
N ALA A 182 19.77 -7.17 -7.01
CA ALA A 182 20.45 -8.18 -6.20
C ALA A 182 19.84 -8.31 -4.80
N ALA A 183 19.31 -7.22 -4.26
CA ALA A 183 18.56 -7.21 -3.01
C ALA A 183 17.09 -7.64 -3.17
N GLY A 184 16.61 -8.01 -4.36
CA GLY A 184 15.21 -8.34 -4.61
C GLY A 184 14.26 -7.14 -4.44
N GLY A 185 14.75 -5.93 -4.73
CA GLY A 185 13.97 -4.68 -4.67
C GLY A 185 13.38 -4.29 -6.01
N LEU A 186 12.73 -3.12 -6.07
CA LEU A 186 12.12 -2.55 -7.27
C LEU A 186 12.76 -1.19 -7.60
N LEU A 187 12.75 -0.82 -8.88
CA LEU A 187 13.20 0.50 -9.33
C LEU A 187 12.05 1.51 -9.18
N GLY A 188 12.19 2.42 -8.24
CA GLY A 188 11.27 3.54 -8.06
C GLY A 188 11.64 4.75 -8.91
N GLY A 189 10.85 5.79 -8.81
CA GLY A 189 11.14 7.05 -9.47
C GLY A 189 10.10 8.11 -9.16
N VAL A 190 10.51 9.38 -9.18
CA VAL A 190 9.60 10.52 -9.02
C VAL A 190 9.36 11.17 -10.37
N LEU A 191 8.10 11.22 -10.80
CA LEU A 191 7.65 11.82 -12.05
C LEU A 191 6.44 12.73 -11.79
N VAL A 192 6.71 13.94 -11.35
CA VAL A 192 5.68 14.97 -11.09
C VAL A 192 6.01 16.27 -11.82
N PRO A 193 5.01 16.98 -12.37
CA PRO A 193 5.23 18.29 -12.96
C PRO A 193 5.54 19.36 -11.88
N PRO A 194 6.22 20.47 -12.25
CA PRO A 194 6.73 20.73 -13.59
C PRO A 194 7.97 19.89 -13.87
N PHE A 195 7.99 19.25 -15.06
CA PHE A 195 9.16 18.51 -15.50
C PHE A 195 10.34 19.47 -15.76
N ARG A 196 11.50 19.15 -15.17
CA ARG A 196 12.73 19.97 -15.27
C ARG A 196 13.90 19.08 -15.66
N GLY A 197 14.85 19.69 -16.38
CA GLY A 197 16.10 19.02 -16.71
C GLY A 197 15.99 18.07 -17.89
N PHE A 198 16.29 16.81 -17.67
CA PHE A 198 16.40 15.78 -18.69
C PHE A 198 15.06 15.51 -19.41
N ARG A 199 15.14 14.95 -20.64
CA ARG A 199 13.93 14.60 -21.38
C ARG A 199 13.19 13.44 -20.73
N VAL A 200 11.99 13.70 -20.22
CA VAL A 200 11.18 12.75 -19.44
C VAL A 200 11.00 11.41 -20.16
N LYS A 201 10.68 11.42 -21.46
CA LYS A 201 10.51 10.17 -22.23
C LYS A 201 11.78 9.34 -22.34
N GLU A 202 12.93 9.99 -22.43
CA GLU A 202 14.22 9.31 -22.49
C GLU A 202 14.58 8.71 -21.14
N ALA A 203 14.31 9.41 -20.05
CA ALA A 203 14.49 8.91 -18.70
C ALA A 203 13.59 7.70 -18.41
N LEU A 204 12.30 7.79 -18.75
CA LEU A 204 11.37 6.66 -18.63
C LEU A 204 11.78 5.46 -19.48
N ARG A 205 12.26 5.71 -20.71
CA ARG A 205 12.75 4.65 -21.58
C ARG A 205 14.02 3.99 -21.01
N ALA A 206 14.94 4.78 -20.49
CA ALA A 206 16.14 4.28 -19.86
C ALA A 206 15.82 3.42 -18.63
N GLN A 207 14.92 3.88 -17.76
CA GLN A 207 14.45 3.12 -16.59
C GLN A 207 13.77 1.82 -17.02
N LEU A 208 12.88 1.85 -18.01
CA LEU A 208 12.16 0.66 -18.47
C LEU A 208 13.12 -0.39 -19.05
N ARG A 209 14.04 0.01 -19.91
CA ARG A 209 15.05 -0.90 -20.46
C ARG A 209 15.94 -1.49 -19.39
N LEU A 210 16.45 -0.65 -18.49
CA LEU A 210 17.29 -1.09 -17.38
C LEU A 210 16.54 -2.10 -16.49
N ALA A 211 15.27 -1.84 -16.15
CA ALA A 211 14.45 -2.74 -15.36
C ALA A 211 14.24 -4.10 -16.08
N GLN A 212 14.01 -4.09 -17.38
CA GLN A 212 13.86 -5.30 -18.19
C GLN A 212 15.17 -6.09 -18.29
N ASP A 213 16.31 -5.41 -18.50
CA ASP A 213 17.62 -6.03 -18.62
C ASP A 213 18.04 -6.76 -17.34
N ILE A 214 17.63 -6.25 -16.17
CA ILE A 214 17.95 -6.85 -14.86
C ILE A 214 16.81 -7.66 -14.23
N GLY A 215 15.64 -7.75 -14.90
CA GLY A 215 14.48 -8.48 -14.41
C GLY A 215 13.81 -7.86 -13.16
N CYS A 216 13.86 -6.53 -13.01
CA CYS A 216 13.39 -5.81 -11.84
C CYS A 216 12.08 -5.06 -12.14
N GLY A 217 11.09 -5.12 -11.22
CA GLY A 217 9.85 -4.36 -11.35
C GLY A 217 10.05 -2.85 -11.16
N ILE A 218 9.05 -2.06 -11.59
CA ILE A 218 9.04 -0.60 -11.48
C ILE A 218 7.87 -0.16 -10.59
N ASP A 219 8.12 0.81 -9.67
CA ASP A 219 7.08 1.45 -8.86
C ASP A 219 7.30 2.97 -8.78
N LEU A 220 6.49 3.75 -9.50
CA LEU A 220 6.67 5.17 -9.72
C LEU A 220 5.77 6.03 -8.85
N HIS A 221 6.33 7.07 -8.19
CA HIS A 221 5.55 8.23 -7.76
C HIS A 221 5.25 9.07 -9.00
N ILE A 222 4.02 9.09 -9.44
CA ILE A 222 3.65 9.70 -10.72
C ILE A 222 2.39 10.54 -10.58
N ASP A 223 2.44 11.75 -11.15
CA ASP A 223 1.31 12.67 -11.16
C ASP A 223 0.74 13.00 -9.76
N GLU A 224 1.61 13.02 -8.73
CA GLU A 224 1.30 13.56 -7.40
C GLU A 224 1.26 15.09 -7.49
N SER A 225 0.17 15.61 -8.04
CA SER A 225 0.04 17.02 -8.39
C SER A 225 -1.43 17.42 -8.49
N ASP A 226 -1.70 18.70 -8.27
CA ASP A 226 -2.97 19.37 -8.55
C ASP A 226 -2.96 20.13 -9.89
N ALA A 227 -1.87 20.03 -10.66
CA ALA A 227 -1.67 20.68 -11.94
C ALA A 227 -1.38 19.68 -13.07
N GLN A 228 -1.53 20.12 -14.32
CA GLN A 228 -1.19 19.35 -15.54
C GLN A 228 -1.76 17.91 -15.54
N PRO A 229 -3.10 17.74 -15.58
CA PRO A 229 -3.74 16.44 -15.38
C PRO A 229 -3.16 15.29 -16.19
N ALA A 230 -2.66 14.25 -15.48
CA ALA A 230 -2.07 13.03 -16.04
C ALA A 230 -0.89 13.29 -17.01
N ALA A 231 -0.08 14.31 -16.76
CA ALA A 231 1.02 14.68 -17.65
C ALA A 231 2.11 13.61 -17.65
N GLY A 232 2.49 13.09 -16.48
CA GLY A 232 3.45 12.00 -16.32
C GLY A 232 2.94 10.69 -16.91
N LEU A 233 1.71 10.32 -16.57
CA LEU A 233 1.05 9.11 -17.08
C LEU A 233 1.02 9.07 -18.62
N LYS A 234 0.69 10.18 -19.27
CA LYS A 234 0.70 10.26 -20.74
C LYS A 234 2.08 9.96 -21.34
N GLN A 235 3.14 10.43 -20.68
CA GLN A 235 4.52 10.15 -21.11
C GLN A 235 4.86 8.67 -20.91
N LEU A 236 4.55 8.11 -19.74
CA LEU A 236 4.77 6.70 -19.43
C LEU A 236 4.04 5.78 -20.41
N LEU A 237 2.74 5.99 -20.63
CA LEU A 237 1.94 5.18 -21.56
C LEU A 237 2.51 5.22 -22.97
N ALA A 238 2.96 6.39 -23.45
CA ALA A 238 3.57 6.50 -24.77
C ALA A 238 4.90 5.75 -24.90
N VAL A 239 5.67 5.67 -23.81
CA VAL A 239 6.91 4.88 -23.76
C VAL A 239 6.60 3.39 -23.73
N VAL A 240 5.72 2.95 -22.84
CA VAL A 240 5.36 1.52 -22.68
C VAL A 240 4.68 0.97 -23.95
N GLU A 241 3.81 1.74 -24.60
CA GLU A 241 3.18 1.34 -25.86
C GLU A 241 4.17 1.17 -27.02
N LYS A 242 5.26 1.94 -26.99
CA LYS A 242 6.29 1.87 -28.04
C LYS A 242 7.34 0.78 -27.78
N GLU A 243 7.83 0.67 -26.55
CA GLU A 243 8.93 -0.22 -26.18
C GLU A 243 8.44 -1.63 -25.76
N GLY A 244 7.19 -1.74 -25.31
CA GLY A 244 6.68 -2.90 -24.59
C GLY A 244 7.14 -2.91 -23.12
N ALA A 245 6.51 -3.74 -22.29
CA ALA A 245 6.95 -3.97 -20.92
C ALA A 245 6.89 -5.46 -20.60
N SER A 246 8.03 -6.05 -20.20
CA SER A 246 8.16 -7.44 -19.74
C SER A 246 8.27 -7.56 -18.22
N VAL A 247 8.32 -6.42 -17.50
CA VAL A 247 8.37 -6.35 -16.04
C VAL A 247 7.11 -5.66 -15.50
N PRO A 248 6.69 -5.95 -14.25
CA PRO A 248 5.56 -5.27 -13.63
C PRO A 248 5.80 -3.77 -13.48
N ILE A 249 4.79 -2.97 -13.79
CA ILE A 249 4.82 -1.51 -13.59
C ILE A 249 3.69 -1.11 -12.66
N THR A 250 4.02 -0.43 -11.57
CA THR A 250 3.10 0.19 -10.63
C THR A 250 3.20 1.71 -10.73
N CYS A 251 2.05 2.39 -10.72
CA CYS A 251 1.93 3.84 -10.65
C CYS A 251 1.30 4.21 -9.30
N SER A 252 2.07 4.86 -8.46
CA SER A 252 1.60 5.37 -7.17
C SER A 252 1.14 6.83 -7.30
N HIS A 253 0.18 7.27 -6.48
CA HIS A 253 -0.53 8.55 -6.47
C HIS A 253 -1.54 8.71 -7.61
N LEU A 254 -1.12 9.09 -8.80
CA LEU A 254 -2.01 9.43 -9.95
C LEU A 254 -3.12 10.44 -9.60
N SER A 255 -2.86 11.33 -8.63
CA SER A 255 -3.87 12.25 -8.09
C SER A 255 -4.37 13.23 -9.15
N SER A 256 -3.47 13.76 -10.01
CA SER A 256 -3.86 14.68 -11.08
C SER A 256 -4.71 14.04 -12.18
N LEU A 257 -4.67 12.70 -12.32
CA LEU A 257 -5.57 11.98 -13.24
C LEU A 257 -7.04 12.18 -12.87
N GLY A 258 -7.36 12.33 -11.57
CA GLY A 258 -8.71 12.66 -11.10
C GLY A 258 -9.25 13.96 -11.64
N LEU A 259 -8.39 14.94 -11.92
CA LEU A 259 -8.74 16.26 -12.47
C LEU A 259 -8.92 16.26 -14.00
N ALA A 260 -8.53 15.18 -14.68
CA ALA A 260 -8.70 15.10 -16.14
C ALA A 260 -10.18 15.02 -16.55
N PRO A 261 -10.57 15.63 -17.70
CA PRO A 261 -11.92 15.51 -18.23
C PRO A 261 -12.36 14.04 -18.35
N ARG A 262 -13.63 13.75 -18.02
CA ARG A 262 -14.16 12.38 -17.90
C ARG A 262 -13.77 11.46 -19.08
N ARG A 263 -13.96 11.90 -20.33
CA ARG A 263 -13.62 11.09 -21.51
C ARG A 263 -12.12 10.83 -21.65
N ALA A 264 -11.28 11.83 -21.34
CA ALA A 264 -9.82 11.67 -21.39
C ALA A 264 -9.35 10.71 -20.30
N ARG A 265 -9.86 10.88 -19.07
CA ARG A 265 -9.59 10.01 -17.92
C ARG A 265 -9.96 8.55 -18.22
N GLN A 266 -11.15 8.31 -18.76
CA GLN A 266 -11.59 6.96 -19.14
C GLN A 266 -10.63 6.30 -20.13
N ARG A 267 -10.27 7.00 -21.23
CA ARG A 267 -9.30 6.48 -22.21
C ARG A 267 -7.93 6.16 -21.61
N LEU A 268 -7.46 6.96 -20.66
CA LEU A 268 -6.18 6.69 -19.96
C LEU A 268 -6.29 5.44 -19.08
N CYS A 269 -7.39 5.28 -18.33
CA CYS A 269 -7.62 4.07 -17.52
C CYS A 269 -7.69 2.80 -18.42
N GLU A 270 -8.37 2.86 -19.55
CA GLU A 270 -8.46 1.74 -20.50
C GLU A 270 -7.08 1.40 -21.10
N ARG A 271 -6.23 2.40 -21.38
CA ARG A 271 -4.85 2.17 -21.84
C ARG A 271 -4.01 1.48 -20.75
N MET A 272 -4.11 1.93 -19.49
CA MET A 272 -3.43 1.29 -18.36
C MET A 272 -3.84 -0.17 -18.21
N ALA A 273 -5.14 -0.47 -18.31
CA ALA A 273 -5.64 -1.84 -18.23
C ALA A 273 -5.05 -2.75 -19.31
N ARG A 274 -5.03 -2.27 -20.59
CA ARG A 274 -4.43 -3.03 -21.70
C ARG A 274 -2.92 -3.29 -21.53
N LEU A 275 -2.23 -2.39 -20.83
CA LEU A 275 -0.78 -2.49 -20.57
C LEU A 275 -0.48 -3.16 -19.23
N HIS A 276 -1.49 -3.68 -18.54
CA HIS A 276 -1.38 -4.32 -17.22
C HIS A 276 -0.67 -3.46 -16.17
N ILE A 277 -0.76 -2.12 -16.29
CA ILE A 277 -0.20 -1.20 -15.31
C ILE A 277 -1.06 -1.21 -14.05
N LYS A 278 -0.43 -1.46 -12.90
CA LYS A 278 -1.07 -1.47 -11.57
C LYS A 278 -1.04 -0.07 -10.94
N VAL A 279 -1.91 0.20 -9.97
CA VAL A 279 -2.03 1.52 -9.31
C VAL A 279 -2.08 1.37 -7.81
N VAL A 280 -1.34 2.22 -7.10
CA VAL A 280 -1.54 2.48 -5.67
C VAL A 280 -2.09 3.89 -5.50
N ALA A 281 -3.29 4.01 -4.96
CA ALA A 281 -3.90 5.28 -4.59
C ALA A 281 -3.53 5.64 -3.15
N LEU A 282 -3.24 6.92 -2.89
CA LEU A 282 -2.72 7.41 -1.61
C LEU A 282 -3.59 8.59 -1.10
N PRO A 283 -4.84 8.30 -0.70
CA PRO A 283 -5.83 9.34 -0.46
C PRO A 283 -5.47 10.28 0.69
N LEU A 284 -4.80 9.80 1.75
CA LEU A 284 -4.51 10.61 2.94
C LEU A 284 -3.46 11.69 2.63
N THR A 285 -2.30 11.29 2.14
CA THR A 285 -1.22 12.23 1.80
C THR A 285 -1.65 13.19 0.69
N ASN A 286 -2.33 12.68 -0.36
CA ASN A 286 -2.79 13.54 -1.44
C ASN A 286 -3.85 14.55 -0.98
N ALA A 287 -4.80 14.15 -0.12
CA ALA A 287 -5.79 15.09 0.43
C ALA A 287 -5.16 16.13 1.37
N TRP A 288 -4.03 15.81 2.02
CA TRP A 288 -3.29 16.73 2.87
C TRP A 288 -2.45 17.73 2.07
N LEU A 289 -1.68 17.26 1.08
CA LEU A 289 -0.69 18.07 0.37
C LEU A 289 -1.27 18.87 -0.79
N LEU A 290 -2.33 18.36 -1.46
CA LEU A 290 -2.77 18.86 -2.75
C LEU A 290 -4.11 19.58 -2.67
N GLY A 291 -4.38 20.46 -3.68
CA GLY A 291 -5.62 21.23 -3.78
C GLY A 291 -5.75 22.31 -2.71
N ARG A 292 -4.68 22.71 -2.06
CA ARG A 292 -4.67 23.75 -1.02
C ARG A 292 -4.92 25.12 -1.61
N GLN A 293 -5.75 25.90 -0.91
CA GLN A 293 -5.97 27.32 -1.17
C GLN A 293 -5.77 28.08 0.14
N PRO A 294 -4.86 29.06 0.23
CA PRO A 294 -4.62 29.81 1.46
C PRO A 294 -5.92 30.48 1.97
N GLY A 295 -6.25 30.21 3.24
CA GLY A 295 -7.44 30.77 3.87
C GLY A 295 -8.78 30.14 3.49
N GLU A 296 -8.79 29.12 2.63
CA GLU A 296 -10.00 28.46 2.13
C GLU A 296 -10.05 26.97 2.47
N THR A 297 -11.26 26.42 2.58
CA THR A 297 -11.45 24.98 2.60
C THR A 297 -11.31 24.44 1.18
N PRO A 298 -10.43 23.43 0.93
CA PRO A 298 -10.24 22.91 -0.42
C PRO A 298 -11.53 22.32 -1.00
N VAL A 299 -12.00 22.87 -2.11
CA VAL A 299 -13.15 22.35 -2.89
C VAL A 299 -12.72 21.25 -3.85
N THR A 300 -11.49 21.30 -4.36
CA THR A 300 -10.92 20.27 -5.24
C THR A 300 -9.99 19.41 -4.44
N ARG A 301 -10.22 18.10 -4.52
CA ARG A 301 -9.39 17.06 -3.87
C ARG A 301 -8.75 16.21 -4.96
N PRO A 302 -7.49 16.47 -5.35
CA PRO A 302 -6.79 15.65 -6.34
C PRO A 302 -6.53 14.25 -5.78
N LEU A 303 -7.33 13.28 -6.22
CA LEU A 303 -7.23 11.87 -5.83
C LEU A 303 -7.24 10.98 -7.07
N ALA A 304 -6.55 9.85 -7.01
CA ALA A 304 -6.65 8.82 -8.04
C ALA A 304 -8.12 8.43 -8.25
N PRO A 305 -8.59 8.30 -9.51
CA PRO A 305 -9.97 7.97 -9.81
C PRO A 305 -10.23 6.45 -9.63
N ILE A 306 -10.12 5.94 -8.39
CA ILE A 306 -10.12 4.51 -8.04
C ILE A 306 -11.26 3.75 -8.73
N ARG A 307 -12.51 4.24 -8.61
CA ARG A 307 -13.68 3.60 -9.25
C ARG A 307 -13.61 3.58 -10.78
N GLY A 308 -12.99 4.61 -11.36
CA GLY A 308 -12.77 4.68 -12.82
C GLY A 308 -11.74 3.65 -13.29
N LEU A 309 -10.65 3.51 -12.54
CA LEU A 309 -9.59 2.52 -12.77
C LEU A 309 -10.11 1.10 -12.61
N GLN A 310 -10.84 0.80 -11.53
CA GLN A 310 -11.47 -0.51 -11.31
C GLN A 310 -12.43 -0.89 -12.44
N ARG A 311 -13.29 0.04 -12.90
CA ARG A 311 -14.21 -0.21 -14.03
C ARG A 311 -13.48 -0.49 -15.33
N ALA A 312 -12.30 0.05 -15.55
CA ALA A 312 -11.47 -0.22 -16.70
C ALA A 312 -10.69 -1.56 -16.59
N GLY A 313 -10.73 -2.23 -15.43
CA GLY A 313 -10.01 -3.48 -15.18
C GLY A 313 -8.59 -3.31 -14.65
N VAL A 314 -8.22 -2.10 -14.22
CA VAL A 314 -6.92 -1.84 -13.58
C VAL A 314 -6.92 -2.42 -12.17
N CYS A 315 -5.85 -3.15 -11.80
CA CYS A 315 -5.60 -3.54 -10.41
C CYS A 315 -5.24 -2.28 -9.61
N VAL A 316 -6.09 -1.93 -8.64
CA VAL A 316 -5.92 -0.74 -7.80
C VAL A 316 -5.90 -1.12 -6.33
N ALA A 317 -4.81 -0.77 -5.66
CA ALA A 317 -4.68 -0.86 -4.21
C ALA A 317 -4.69 0.55 -3.57
N VAL A 318 -4.84 0.58 -2.25
CA VAL A 318 -4.74 1.81 -1.44
C VAL A 318 -3.64 1.60 -0.41
N GLY A 319 -2.74 2.58 -0.28
CA GLY A 319 -1.66 2.61 0.70
C GLY A 319 -1.79 3.76 1.68
N ALA A 320 -1.13 3.64 2.84
CA ALA A 320 -1.08 4.68 3.87
C ALA A 320 -0.12 5.80 3.51
N ASP A 321 0.92 5.50 2.74
CA ASP A 321 1.98 6.40 2.33
C ASP A 321 2.85 6.86 3.52
N ASN A 322 2.81 8.11 3.90
CA ASN A 322 3.62 8.72 4.93
C ASN A 322 2.99 8.59 6.33
N VAL A 323 3.83 8.46 7.35
CA VAL A 323 3.39 8.35 8.75
C VAL A 323 4.22 9.27 9.63
N ALA A 324 3.58 10.34 10.14
CA ALA A 324 4.16 11.31 11.06
C ALA A 324 5.53 11.85 10.58
N ASP A 325 5.60 12.23 9.31
CA ASP A 325 6.77 12.80 8.66
C ASP A 325 6.42 14.10 7.91
N PRO A 326 7.38 14.81 7.26
CA PRO A 326 7.10 16.07 6.59
C PRO A 326 6.00 16.04 5.53
N TRP A 327 5.70 14.88 4.95
CA TRP A 327 4.69 14.72 3.92
C TRP A 327 3.29 14.53 4.49
N PHE A 328 3.18 13.86 5.66
CA PHE A 328 1.92 13.68 6.35
C PHE A 328 2.11 13.65 7.88
N PRO A 329 1.48 14.58 8.66
CA PRO A 329 1.72 14.76 10.09
C PRO A 329 1.11 13.67 10.98
N ALA A 330 0.30 12.80 10.42
CA ALA A 330 -0.46 11.78 11.13
C ALA A 330 -0.17 10.38 10.57
N GLY A 331 -1.06 9.43 10.83
CA GLY A 331 -0.90 8.04 10.40
C GLY A 331 -0.36 7.14 11.52
N ASN A 332 -0.64 5.87 11.42
CA ASN A 332 -0.32 4.90 12.47
C ASN A 332 -0.19 3.46 11.96
N PHE A 333 -0.01 3.26 10.67
CA PHE A 333 -0.01 1.94 10.02
C PHE A 333 -1.26 1.09 10.31
N ASP A 334 -2.38 1.72 10.71
CA ASP A 334 -3.63 1.02 10.96
C ASP A 334 -4.47 0.90 9.67
N PRO A 335 -4.62 -0.31 9.10
CA PRO A 335 -5.41 -0.50 7.88
C PRO A 335 -6.89 -0.18 8.09
N LEU A 336 -7.44 -0.30 9.30
CA LEU A 336 -8.82 0.09 9.57
C LEU A 336 -8.98 1.61 9.55
N ALA A 337 -8.03 2.36 10.08
CA ALA A 337 -8.02 3.82 10.00
C ALA A 337 -7.91 4.29 8.53
N LEU A 338 -7.12 3.59 7.72
CA LEU A 338 -7.02 3.84 6.28
C LEU A 338 -8.35 3.56 5.55
N ILE A 339 -9.02 2.45 5.85
CA ILE A 339 -10.35 2.11 5.33
C ILE A 339 -11.36 3.17 5.75
N ALA A 340 -11.40 3.54 7.04
CA ALA A 340 -12.33 4.54 7.58
C ALA A 340 -12.16 5.91 6.90
N SER A 341 -10.92 6.35 6.70
CA SER A 341 -10.62 7.62 6.01
C SER A 341 -10.95 7.56 4.51
N SER A 342 -10.73 6.41 3.88
CA SER A 342 -11.00 6.22 2.44
C SER A 342 -12.50 6.13 2.13
N LEU A 343 -13.35 5.81 3.11
CA LEU A 343 -14.80 5.80 2.97
C LEU A 343 -15.33 7.18 2.50
N PRO A 344 -15.09 8.30 3.20
CA PRO A 344 -15.53 9.61 2.73
C PRO A 344 -14.66 10.19 1.61
N LEU A 345 -13.35 9.98 1.61
CA LEU A 345 -12.42 10.58 0.65
C LEU A 345 -12.58 9.99 -0.76
N ALA A 346 -12.78 8.69 -0.87
CA ALA A 346 -12.82 7.96 -2.14
C ALA A 346 -14.10 7.14 -2.34
N GLN A 347 -15.06 7.23 -1.41
CA GLN A 347 -16.32 6.49 -1.42
C GLN A 347 -16.11 4.96 -1.50
N LEU A 348 -15.14 4.46 -0.75
CA LEU A 348 -14.78 3.03 -0.69
C LEU A 348 -15.50 2.36 0.50
N ALA A 349 -16.71 1.90 0.26
CA ALA A 349 -17.52 1.22 1.27
C ALA A 349 -17.03 -0.24 1.47
N PRO A 350 -16.51 -0.62 2.65
CA PRO A 350 -15.91 -1.95 2.86
C PRO A 350 -16.91 -3.11 2.84
N TRP A 351 -18.23 -2.84 3.00
CA TRP A 351 -19.28 -3.84 2.80
C TRP A 351 -19.54 -4.17 1.32
N GLN A 352 -18.88 -3.49 0.40
CA GLN A 352 -18.91 -3.76 -1.04
C GLN A 352 -17.58 -4.34 -1.48
N ARG A 353 -17.60 -5.38 -2.31
CA ARG A 353 -16.38 -6.01 -2.85
C ARG A 353 -15.39 -4.98 -3.42
N LEU A 354 -15.83 -4.11 -4.31
CA LEU A 354 -14.96 -3.09 -4.93
C LEU A 354 -14.49 -2.01 -3.96
N GLY A 355 -15.12 -1.85 -2.79
CA GLY A 355 -14.68 -0.95 -1.74
C GLY A 355 -13.61 -1.56 -0.84
N LEU A 356 -13.66 -2.89 -0.60
CA LEU A 356 -12.73 -3.60 0.27
C LEU A 356 -11.49 -4.15 -0.50
N MET A 357 -11.65 -4.56 -1.75
CA MET A 357 -10.56 -5.12 -2.57
C MET A 357 -9.26 -4.29 -2.57
N PRO A 358 -9.29 -2.94 -2.63
CA PRO A 358 -8.05 -2.15 -2.63
C PRO A 358 -7.16 -2.33 -1.41
N PHE A 359 -7.71 -2.79 -0.29
CA PHE A 359 -7.00 -3.01 0.97
C PHE A 359 -6.67 -4.49 1.22
N THR A 360 -7.20 -5.40 0.39
CA THR A 360 -7.12 -6.85 0.57
C THR A 360 -6.53 -7.52 -0.67
N THR A 361 -7.37 -8.19 -1.46
CA THR A 361 -6.93 -9.01 -2.60
C THR A 361 -6.20 -8.21 -3.68
N ALA A 362 -6.57 -6.97 -3.94
CA ALA A 362 -5.87 -6.14 -4.92
C ALA A 362 -4.49 -5.69 -4.41
N ALA A 363 -4.35 -5.36 -3.11
CA ALA A 363 -3.05 -5.05 -2.51
C ALA A 363 -2.12 -6.26 -2.58
N ALA A 364 -2.62 -7.46 -2.24
CA ALA A 364 -1.85 -8.69 -2.33
C ALA A 364 -1.41 -9.00 -3.77
N ALA A 365 -2.33 -8.93 -4.74
CA ALA A 365 -2.04 -9.17 -6.16
C ALA A 365 -1.09 -8.11 -6.76
N LEU A 366 -1.16 -6.85 -6.27
CA LEU A 366 -0.24 -5.79 -6.70
C LEU A 366 1.18 -6.09 -6.21
N MET A 367 1.33 -6.53 -4.97
CA MET A 367 2.60 -6.88 -4.34
C MET A 367 3.12 -8.27 -4.71
N ASP A 368 2.34 -9.05 -5.49
CA ASP A 368 2.68 -10.44 -5.87
C ASP A 368 2.94 -11.34 -4.65
N LEU A 369 2.06 -11.26 -3.65
CA LEU A 369 2.16 -12.07 -2.43
C LEU A 369 1.65 -13.49 -2.66
N ASP A 370 2.28 -14.49 -2.03
CA ASP A 370 1.91 -15.91 -2.14
C ASP A 370 0.45 -16.20 -1.75
N TRP A 371 -0.12 -15.40 -0.85
CA TRP A 371 -1.51 -15.49 -0.47
C TRP A 371 -2.25 -14.20 -0.82
N ASP A 372 -3.36 -14.33 -1.53
CA ASP A 372 -4.19 -13.20 -1.94
C ASP A 372 -5.05 -12.56 -0.83
N GLY A 373 -5.08 -13.17 0.37
CA GLY A 373 -5.89 -12.70 1.50
C GLY A 373 -7.31 -13.27 1.51
N VAL A 374 -7.63 -14.25 0.68
CA VAL A 374 -8.91 -14.96 0.71
C VAL A 374 -8.90 -16.02 1.81
N VAL A 375 -9.98 -16.10 2.57
CA VAL A 375 -10.19 -17.10 3.63
C VAL A 375 -10.76 -18.36 2.99
N ALA A 376 -9.89 -19.35 2.79
CA ALA A 376 -10.16 -20.61 2.12
C ALA A 376 -9.48 -21.77 2.85
N GLU A 377 -9.82 -22.99 2.46
CA GLU A 377 -9.10 -24.17 2.93
C GLU A 377 -7.61 -24.11 2.52
N GLY A 378 -6.72 -24.41 3.46
CA GLY A 378 -5.27 -24.36 3.24
C GLY A 378 -4.65 -22.95 3.30
N ALA A 379 -5.45 -21.89 3.36
CA ALA A 379 -4.94 -20.54 3.53
C ALA A 379 -4.19 -20.36 4.87
N PRO A 380 -3.25 -19.42 4.98
CA PRO A 380 -2.61 -19.11 6.25
C PRO A 380 -3.63 -18.73 7.33
N ALA A 381 -3.46 -19.25 8.55
CA ALA A 381 -4.24 -18.80 9.71
C ALA A 381 -3.68 -17.47 10.24
N ASP A 382 -3.74 -16.44 9.38
CA ASP A 382 -3.23 -15.08 9.56
C ASP A 382 -4.42 -14.11 9.59
N LEU A 383 -4.88 -13.75 10.81
CA LEU A 383 -6.15 -13.06 11.01
C LEU A 383 -6.02 -11.85 11.94
N ILE A 384 -6.89 -10.85 11.69
CA ILE A 384 -7.20 -9.74 12.58
C ILE A 384 -8.57 -10.05 13.20
N VAL A 385 -8.62 -10.26 14.49
CA VAL A 385 -9.87 -10.50 15.22
C VAL A 385 -10.21 -9.25 16.01
N LEU A 386 -11.30 -8.58 15.63
CA LEU A 386 -11.76 -7.33 16.24
C LEU A 386 -12.73 -7.63 17.37
N ASP A 387 -12.77 -6.81 18.40
CA ASP A 387 -13.71 -6.92 19.52
C ASP A 387 -15.06 -6.24 19.26
N VAL A 388 -15.41 -6.09 17.99
CA VAL A 388 -16.66 -5.52 17.49
C VAL A 388 -17.31 -6.45 16.47
N SER A 389 -18.63 -6.26 16.21
CA SER A 389 -19.43 -7.17 15.39
C SER A 389 -19.86 -6.59 14.03
N SER A 390 -19.56 -5.34 13.76
CA SER A 390 -20.03 -4.66 12.55
C SER A 390 -18.98 -3.71 11.96
N TRP A 391 -19.15 -3.37 10.68
CA TRP A 391 -18.35 -2.32 10.05
C TRP A 391 -18.54 -0.96 10.69
N SER A 392 -19.75 -0.63 11.12
CA SER A 392 -20.03 0.66 11.76
C SER A 392 -19.19 0.83 13.03
N GLU A 393 -19.15 -0.19 13.88
CA GLU A 393 -18.33 -0.17 15.09
C GLU A 393 -16.83 -0.16 14.78
N ALA A 394 -16.39 -0.97 13.79
CA ALA A 394 -14.99 -1.06 13.40
C ALA A 394 -14.42 0.25 12.84
N LEU A 395 -15.26 1.08 12.19
CA LEU A 395 -14.86 2.33 11.56
C LEU A 395 -15.12 3.58 12.42
N MET A 396 -15.89 3.46 13.49
CA MET A 396 -16.24 4.58 14.38
C MET A 396 -15.04 5.03 15.24
N CYS A 397 -14.31 4.09 15.78
CA CYS A 397 -13.05 4.31 16.50
C CYS A 397 -12.18 3.05 16.35
N PRO A 398 -10.84 3.15 16.50
CA PRO A 398 -10.01 1.96 16.44
C PRO A 398 -10.45 0.92 17.46
N PRO A 399 -10.99 -0.25 17.04
CA PRO A 399 -11.41 -1.29 17.96
C PRO A 399 -10.21 -1.99 18.58
N GLY A 400 -10.40 -2.59 19.76
CA GLY A 400 -9.48 -3.58 20.28
C GLY A 400 -9.36 -4.74 19.32
N ARG A 401 -8.17 -5.30 19.22
CA ARG A 401 -7.90 -6.38 18.27
C ARG A 401 -6.87 -7.37 18.78
N ARG A 402 -7.02 -8.60 18.33
CA ARG A 402 -6.01 -9.66 18.52
C ARG A 402 -5.53 -10.10 17.15
N ILE A 403 -4.24 -10.34 17.02
CA ILE A 403 -3.62 -10.76 15.77
C ILE A 403 -3.23 -12.23 15.88
N LEU A 404 -3.65 -13.01 14.90
CA LEU A 404 -3.25 -14.39 14.72
C LEU A 404 -2.20 -14.44 13.59
N ILE A 405 -1.05 -15.06 13.85
CA ILE A 405 0.02 -15.24 12.87
C ILE A 405 0.35 -16.73 12.82
N SER A 406 0.20 -17.34 11.66
CA SER A 406 0.43 -18.77 11.46
C SER A 406 -0.27 -19.63 12.54
N GLY A 407 -1.50 -19.27 12.88
CA GLY A 407 -2.33 -19.97 13.86
C GLY A 407 -1.95 -19.76 15.32
N ARG A 408 -1.08 -18.79 15.64
CA ARG A 408 -0.67 -18.43 17.00
C ARG A 408 -1.02 -17.00 17.32
N TRP A 409 -1.58 -16.76 18.50
CA TRP A 409 -1.86 -15.40 18.97
C TRP A 409 -0.55 -14.63 19.15
N TRP A 410 -0.46 -13.52 18.45
CA TRP A 410 0.69 -12.62 18.59
C TRP A 410 0.53 -11.76 19.85
N SER A 411 1.58 -11.65 20.63
CA SER A 411 1.69 -10.71 21.73
C SER A 411 2.91 -9.84 21.49
N SER A 412 2.74 -8.51 21.55
CA SER A 412 3.89 -7.63 21.58
C SER A 412 4.63 -7.86 22.90
N THR A 413 5.67 -8.66 22.89
CA THR A 413 6.64 -8.62 23.98
C THR A 413 7.41 -7.31 23.82
N THR A 414 6.90 -6.24 24.42
CA THR A 414 7.72 -5.08 24.76
C THR A 414 8.70 -5.56 25.84
N ARG A 415 9.93 -5.89 25.44
CA ARG A 415 11.08 -5.86 26.34
C ARG A 415 11.82 -4.56 26.16
#